data_5d906d7fbde9f86a32f78309a75eb721
#
_entry.id   5d906d7fbde9f86a32f78309a75eb721
#
_cell.length_a   1.000
_cell.length_b   1.000
_cell.length_c   1.000
_cell.angle_alpha   90.00
_cell.angle_beta   90.00
_cell.angle_gamma   90.00
#
_symmetry.space_group_name_H-M   'P 1'
#
loop_
_entity.id
_entity.type
_entity.pdbx_description
1 polymer ?
#
loop_
_entity_poly.entity_id
_entity_poly.type
_entity_poly.pdbx_seq_one_letter_code
_entity_poly.pdbx_strand_id
1 'polypeptide(L)'
;MRKILLGFLFLLISSVIANASTGDNKICSGFSKWTKDGTFKQIRESKCMTEAEYQAYLNSPQYMCKYLAKSIWKESERAYGKKQYQYTEEKLKKIKALKDEGIALCDAGNLKKGEAKLREAFNIISHTRMN
;
A
#
# COMPACT_ATOMS: atom_id res chain seq x y z
N MET A 1 22.68 47.10 53.91
CA MET A 1 23.12 47.41 52.55
C MET A 1 22.65 46.32 51.68
N ARG A 2 21.63 46.54 50.92
CA ARG A 2 21.59 46.60 49.46
C ARG A 2 22.20 45.31 48.84
N LYS A 3 21.47 44.51 48.13
CA LYS A 3 20.86 44.80 46.81
C LYS A 3 19.75 43.81 46.48
N ILE A 4 18.68 44.38 46.08
CA ILE A 4 17.61 43.78 45.30
C ILE A 4 18.17 43.32 43.98
N LEU A 5 18.01 42.06 43.63
CA LEU A 5 18.17 41.60 42.29
C LEU A 5 16.84 41.03 41.83
N LEU A 6 16.12 41.88 41.13
CA LEU A 6 14.98 41.54 40.34
C LEU A 6 15.44 40.50 39.29
N GLY A 7 15.16 39.26 39.55
CA GLY A 7 15.19 38.24 38.54
C GLY A 7 13.95 38.36 37.67
N PHE A 8 14.12 38.92 36.50
CA PHE A 8 13.13 38.92 35.45
C PHE A 8 12.83 37.47 35.06
N LEU A 9 11.72 36.99 35.56
CA LEU A 9 11.13 35.77 35.11
C LEU A 9 10.48 36.03 33.73
N PHE A 10 11.24 35.93 32.68
CA PHE A 10 10.70 35.86 31.33
C PHE A 10 10.02 34.51 31.16
N LEU A 11 8.76 34.50 31.54
CA LEU A 11 7.83 33.47 31.06
C LEU A 11 7.63 33.67 29.55
N LEU A 12 8.54 33.08 28.79
CA LEU A 12 8.28 32.80 27.38
C LEU A 12 7.18 31.76 27.32
N ILE A 13 5.96 32.22 27.36
CA ILE A 13 4.81 31.46 26.91
C ILE A 13 4.98 31.37 25.39
N SER A 14 5.75 30.37 24.97
CA SER A 14 5.67 29.89 23.60
C SER A 14 4.29 29.32 23.43
N SER A 15 3.36 30.15 23.06
CA SER A 15 2.10 29.73 22.47
C SER A 15 2.47 29.00 21.18
N VAL A 16 2.68 27.72 21.30
CA VAL A 16 2.59 26.79 20.16
C VAL A 16 1.14 26.91 19.72
N ILE A 17 0.91 27.81 18.79
CA ILE A 17 -0.29 27.79 17.98
C ILE A 17 -0.17 26.50 17.18
N ALA A 18 -0.67 25.43 17.77
CA ALA A 18 -1.02 24.26 17.00
C ALA A 18 -2.07 24.76 16.02
N ASN A 19 -1.64 25.09 14.81
CA ASN A 19 -2.52 25.18 13.67
C ASN A 19 -3.09 23.77 13.49
N ALA A 20 -4.12 23.47 14.26
CA ALA A 20 -5.04 22.42 13.95
C ALA A 20 -5.71 22.87 12.63
N SER A 21 -5.05 22.54 11.52
CA SER A 21 -5.71 22.50 10.23
C SER A 21 -6.79 21.43 10.36
N THR A 22 -7.95 21.85 10.81
CA THR A 22 -9.17 21.06 10.80
C THR A 22 -9.74 20.98 9.38
N GLY A 23 -8.89 20.65 8.43
CA GLY A 23 -9.29 20.12 7.16
C GLY A 23 -9.23 18.60 7.31
N ASP A 24 -10.38 17.98 7.56
CA ASP A 24 -10.55 16.54 7.46
C ASP A 24 -10.27 16.10 6.01
N ASN A 25 -9.01 16.12 5.61
CA ASN A 25 -8.57 15.58 4.33
C ASN A 25 -8.70 14.06 4.41
N LYS A 26 -9.91 13.59 4.17
CA LYS A 26 -10.19 12.16 4.07
C LYS A 26 -9.82 11.68 2.68
N ILE A 27 -9.03 10.65 2.63
CA ILE A 27 -8.73 9.92 1.39
C ILE A 27 -9.85 8.93 1.18
N CYS A 28 -10.61 9.12 0.11
CA CYS A 28 -11.74 8.26 -0.22
C CYS A 28 -11.37 7.35 -1.39
N SER A 29 -11.46 6.04 -1.18
CA SER A 29 -11.30 5.04 -2.24
C SER A 29 -12.68 4.54 -2.65
N GLY A 30 -13.17 5.02 -3.77
CA GLY A 30 -14.37 4.52 -4.42
C GLY A 30 -14.05 4.06 -5.83
N PHE A 31 -14.85 3.16 -6.36
CA PHE A 31 -14.76 2.75 -7.75
C PHE A 31 -16.09 3.05 -8.45
N SER A 32 -16.01 3.92 -9.44
CA SER A 32 -17.13 4.29 -10.28
C SER A 32 -16.85 3.92 -11.73
N LYS A 33 -17.83 3.47 -12.47
CA LYS A 33 -17.70 3.05 -13.87
C LYS A 33 -18.80 3.68 -14.68
N TRP A 34 -18.47 4.11 -15.89
CA TRP A 34 -19.46 4.41 -16.91
C TRP A 34 -20.09 3.10 -17.40
N THR A 35 -21.39 3.06 -17.35
CA THR A 35 -22.18 1.94 -17.90
C THR A 35 -22.41 2.14 -19.39
N LYS A 36 -22.76 1.08 -20.12
CA LYS A 36 -22.96 1.13 -21.57
C LYS A 36 -24.10 2.07 -22.00
N ASP A 37 -25.01 2.38 -21.08
CA ASP A 37 -26.12 3.30 -21.25
C ASP A 37 -25.75 4.78 -20.99
N GLY A 38 -24.47 5.08 -20.77
CA GLY A 38 -23.96 6.42 -20.54
C GLY A 38 -24.21 6.98 -19.15
N THR A 39 -24.66 6.15 -18.19
CA THR A 39 -24.81 6.55 -16.79
C THR A 39 -23.56 6.27 -15.98
N PHE A 40 -23.25 7.16 -15.04
CA PHE A 40 -22.13 6.98 -14.11
C PHE A 40 -22.62 6.26 -12.86
N LYS A 41 -22.20 5.03 -12.68
CA LYS A 41 -22.64 4.21 -11.55
C LYS A 41 -21.51 3.94 -10.59
N GLN A 42 -21.74 4.24 -9.33
CA GLN A 42 -20.82 3.86 -8.27
C GLN A 42 -20.96 2.35 -7.99
N ILE A 43 -19.88 1.61 -8.23
CA ILE A 43 -19.87 0.14 -8.09
C ILE A 43 -19.49 -0.28 -6.68
N ARG A 44 -18.74 0.56 -5.98
CA ARG A 44 -18.33 0.32 -4.60
C ARG A 44 -18.44 1.61 -3.81
N GLU A 45 -19.05 1.53 -2.63
CA GLU A 45 -19.12 2.65 -1.71
C GLU A 45 -17.71 3.18 -1.42
N SER A 46 -17.60 4.51 -1.40
CA SER A 46 -16.35 5.18 -1.07
C SER A 46 -16.05 4.94 0.40
N LYS A 47 -14.98 4.22 0.67
CA LYS A 47 -14.45 4.10 2.02
C LYS A 47 -13.47 5.24 2.23
N CYS A 48 -13.84 6.18 3.10
CA CYS A 48 -12.99 7.31 3.44
C CYS A 48 -12.21 7.01 4.72
N MET A 49 -10.93 7.36 4.73
CA MET A 49 -10.05 7.22 5.88
C MET A 49 -9.17 8.46 6.00
N THR A 50 -8.67 8.74 7.18
CA THR A 50 -7.69 9.80 7.41
C THR A 50 -6.36 9.45 6.74
N GLU A 51 -5.48 10.43 6.55
CA GLU A 51 -4.13 10.19 6.01
C GLU A 51 -3.37 9.15 6.86
N ALA A 52 -3.44 9.27 8.19
CA ALA A 52 -2.76 8.33 9.10
C ALA A 52 -3.30 6.90 8.95
N GLU A 53 -4.62 6.72 8.87
CA GLU A 53 -5.26 5.42 8.62
C GLU A 53 -4.88 4.86 7.25
N TYR A 54 -4.80 5.72 6.24
CA TYR A 54 -4.40 5.32 4.90
C TYR A 54 -2.95 4.85 4.85
N GLN A 55 -2.03 5.57 5.48
CA GLN A 55 -0.62 5.16 5.59
C GLN A 55 -0.46 3.85 6.37
N ALA A 56 -1.20 3.69 7.48
CA ALA A 56 -1.24 2.43 8.22
C ALA A 56 -1.78 1.27 7.36
N TYR A 57 -2.81 1.53 6.54
CA TYR A 57 -3.36 0.54 5.62
C TYR A 57 -2.33 0.15 4.54
N LEU A 58 -1.63 1.10 3.92
CA LEU A 58 -0.60 0.83 2.91
C LEU A 58 0.56 -0.03 3.46
N ASN A 59 0.85 0.11 4.75
CA ASN A 59 1.88 -0.67 5.43
C ASN A 59 1.35 -1.97 6.05
N SER A 60 0.06 -2.26 5.89
CA SER A 60 -0.55 -3.46 6.46
C SER A 60 -0.25 -4.70 5.62
N PRO A 61 -0.10 -5.88 6.25
CA PRO A 61 0.04 -7.14 5.53
C PRO A 61 -1.13 -7.45 4.59
N GLN A 62 -2.34 -7.00 4.92
CA GLN A 62 -3.53 -7.16 4.07
C GLN A 62 -3.36 -6.40 2.75
N TYR A 63 -2.88 -5.16 2.81
CA TYR A 63 -2.60 -4.38 1.61
C TYR A 63 -1.48 -5.04 0.80
N MET A 64 -0.39 -5.44 1.46
CA MET A 64 0.75 -6.06 0.80
C MET A 64 0.38 -7.36 0.10
N CYS A 65 -0.46 -8.20 0.71
CA CYS A 65 -0.99 -9.39 0.07
C CYS A 65 -1.72 -9.06 -1.25
N LYS A 66 -2.63 -8.10 -1.22
CA LYS A 66 -3.39 -7.67 -2.42
C LYS A 66 -2.50 -7.03 -3.48
N TYR A 67 -1.60 -6.15 -3.05
CA TYR A 67 -0.70 -5.42 -3.94
C TYR A 67 0.25 -6.36 -4.67
N LEU A 68 0.93 -7.25 -3.93
CA LEU A 68 1.87 -8.20 -4.52
C LEU A 68 1.18 -9.20 -5.45
N ALA A 69 0.04 -9.77 -5.03
CA ALA A 69 -0.73 -10.68 -5.87
C ALA A 69 -1.14 -10.04 -7.20
N LYS A 70 -1.62 -8.80 -7.17
CA LYS A 70 -1.97 -8.04 -8.37
C LYS A 70 -0.77 -7.72 -9.24
N SER A 71 0.36 -7.36 -8.63
CA SER A 71 1.59 -7.04 -9.35
C SER A 71 2.18 -8.27 -10.04
N ILE A 72 2.23 -9.41 -9.35
CA ILE A 72 2.68 -10.68 -9.90
C ILE A 72 1.80 -11.11 -11.07
N TRP A 73 0.47 -11.00 -10.92
CA TRP A 73 -0.47 -11.33 -12.00
C TRP A 73 -0.23 -10.47 -13.25
N LYS A 74 -0.13 -9.15 -13.09
CA LYS A 74 0.15 -8.24 -14.20
C LYS A 74 1.47 -8.57 -14.93
N GLU A 75 2.52 -8.86 -14.20
CA GLU A 75 3.82 -9.14 -14.78
C GLU A 75 3.87 -10.53 -15.42
N SER A 76 3.21 -11.53 -14.86
CA SER A 76 3.12 -12.86 -15.46
C SER A 76 2.30 -12.85 -16.75
N GLU A 77 1.20 -12.10 -16.82
CA GLU A 77 0.44 -11.95 -18.07
C GLU A 77 1.22 -11.21 -19.16
N ARG A 78 1.98 -10.19 -18.78
CA ARG A 78 2.88 -9.50 -19.71
C ARG A 78 3.97 -10.41 -20.24
N ALA A 79 4.47 -11.33 -19.43
CA ALA A 79 5.47 -12.31 -19.83
C ALA A 79 4.94 -13.28 -20.91
N TYR A 80 3.66 -13.67 -20.82
CA TYR A 80 3.03 -14.48 -21.85
C TYR A 80 2.75 -13.71 -23.15
N GLY A 81 2.51 -12.39 -23.07
CA GLY A 81 2.12 -11.56 -24.22
C GLY A 81 3.27 -10.89 -24.97
N LYS A 82 4.44 -10.77 -24.38
CA LYS A 82 5.58 -10.04 -24.97
C LYS A 82 6.87 -10.83 -24.79
N LYS A 83 7.53 -11.14 -25.92
CA LYS A 83 8.86 -11.78 -25.97
C LYS A 83 10.00 -11.02 -25.27
N GLN A 84 9.71 -9.90 -24.61
CA GLN A 84 10.71 -9.03 -23.97
C GLN A 84 11.26 -9.57 -22.65
N TYR A 85 10.57 -10.52 -22.01
CA TYR A 85 11.04 -11.10 -20.77
C TYR A 85 11.28 -12.58 -20.98
N GLN A 86 12.52 -12.97 -20.94
CA GLN A 86 12.92 -14.38 -21.08
C GLN A 86 12.68 -15.16 -19.78
N TYR A 87 11.41 -15.36 -19.43
CA TYR A 87 11.08 -16.29 -18.37
C TYR A 87 11.13 -17.70 -18.94
N THR A 88 11.91 -18.56 -18.30
CA THR A 88 11.83 -19.99 -18.59
C THR A 88 10.50 -20.54 -18.09
N GLU A 89 10.03 -21.64 -18.68
CA GLU A 89 8.80 -22.29 -18.25
C GLU A 89 8.86 -22.71 -16.77
N GLU A 90 10.02 -23.16 -16.32
CA GLU A 90 10.28 -23.51 -14.92
C GLU A 90 10.10 -22.30 -13.98
N LYS A 91 10.66 -21.13 -14.34
CA LYS A 91 10.49 -19.90 -13.56
C LYS A 91 9.02 -19.49 -13.51
N LEU A 92 8.28 -19.59 -14.62
CA LEU A 92 6.86 -19.26 -14.65
C LEU A 92 6.04 -20.20 -13.76
N LYS A 93 6.33 -21.51 -13.79
CA LYS A 93 5.69 -22.49 -12.91
C LYS A 93 5.98 -22.17 -11.43
N LYS A 94 7.22 -21.82 -11.10
CA LYS A 94 7.61 -21.45 -9.73
C LYS A 94 6.91 -20.17 -9.27
N ILE A 95 6.87 -19.13 -10.10
CA ILE A 95 6.16 -17.87 -9.81
C ILE A 95 4.69 -18.15 -9.54
N LYS A 96 4.05 -18.95 -10.40
CA LYS A 96 2.63 -19.31 -10.24
C LYS A 96 2.38 -20.08 -8.95
N ALA A 97 3.18 -21.09 -8.64
CA ALA A 97 3.03 -21.88 -7.42
C ALA A 97 3.17 -21.01 -6.15
N LEU A 98 4.20 -20.16 -6.09
CA LEU A 98 4.41 -19.23 -4.97
C LEU A 98 3.28 -18.21 -4.85
N LYS A 99 2.79 -17.70 -5.96
CA LYS A 99 1.64 -16.78 -5.99
C LYS A 99 0.39 -17.44 -5.42
N ASP A 100 0.06 -18.62 -5.92
CA ASP A 100 -1.16 -19.33 -5.53
C ASP A 100 -1.10 -19.75 -4.04
N GLU A 101 0.06 -20.23 -3.56
CA GLU A 101 0.31 -20.50 -2.13
C GLU A 101 0.19 -19.23 -1.29
N GLY A 102 0.82 -18.14 -1.73
CA GLY A 102 0.78 -16.86 -1.02
C GLY A 102 -0.63 -16.31 -0.90
N ILE A 103 -1.42 -16.36 -1.96
CA ILE A 103 -2.83 -15.93 -1.95
C ILE A 103 -3.64 -16.80 -0.97
N ALA A 104 -3.51 -18.12 -1.04
CA ALA A 104 -4.22 -19.04 -0.15
C ALA A 104 -3.89 -18.78 1.33
N LEU A 105 -2.62 -18.50 1.65
CA LEU A 105 -2.22 -18.12 3.01
C LEU A 105 -2.81 -16.78 3.44
N CYS A 106 -2.83 -15.78 2.55
CA CYS A 106 -3.44 -14.49 2.85
C CYS A 106 -4.96 -14.63 3.09
N ASP A 107 -5.65 -15.40 2.28
CA ASP A 107 -7.10 -15.66 2.40
C ASP A 107 -7.44 -16.42 3.68
N ALA A 108 -6.56 -17.32 4.14
CA ALA A 108 -6.66 -18.04 5.40
C ALA A 108 -6.31 -17.18 6.64
N GLY A 109 -5.95 -15.91 6.46
CA GLY A 109 -5.56 -15.00 7.55
C GLY A 109 -4.09 -15.10 7.98
N ASN A 110 -3.30 -15.98 7.36
CA ASN A 110 -1.85 -16.11 7.60
C ASN A 110 -1.07 -15.04 6.82
N LEU A 111 -1.39 -13.77 7.05
CA LEU A 111 -0.95 -12.64 6.23
C LEU A 111 0.56 -12.51 6.10
N LYS A 112 1.31 -12.66 7.19
CA LYS A 112 2.79 -12.56 7.14
C LYS A 112 3.41 -13.66 6.29
N LYS A 113 2.93 -14.89 6.40
CA LYS A 113 3.42 -16.01 5.61
C LYS A 113 3.02 -15.88 4.15
N GLY A 114 1.78 -15.44 3.89
CA GLY A 114 1.28 -15.16 2.55
C GLY A 114 2.09 -14.06 1.86
N GLU A 115 2.33 -12.95 2.56
CA GLU A 115 3.18 -11.87 2.06
C GLU A 115 4.60 -12.37 1.74
N ALA A 116 5.21 -13.19 2.60
CA ALA A 116 6.56 -13.72 2.35
C ALA A 116 6.62 -14.54 1.06
N LYS A 117 5.62 -15.41 0.81
CA LYS A 117 5.53 -16.18 -0.44
C LYS A 117 5.33 -15.31 -1.67
N LEU A 118 4.48 -14.31 -1.57
CA LEU A 118 4.26 -13.34 -2.65
C LEU A 118 5.51 -12.50 -2.92
N ARG A 119 6.26 -12.11 -1.90
CA ARG A 119 7.56 -11.42 -2.08
C ARG A 119 8.59 -12.32 -2.77
N GLU A 120 8.64 -13.60 -2.44
CA GLU A 120 9.52 -14.55 -3.11
C GLU A 120 9.19 -14.63 -4.61
N ALA A 121 7.92 -14.77 -4.98
CA ALA A 121 7.49 -14.75 -6.37
C ALA A 121 7.86 -13.43 -7.08
N PHE A 122 7.63 -12.30 -6.41
CA PHE A 122 7.95 -10.97 -6.97
C PHE A 122 9.46 -10.76 -7.15
N ASN A 123 10.28 -11.29 -6.25
CA ASN A 123 11.74 -11.23 -6.37
C ASN A 123 12.24 -12.00 -7.60
N ILE A 124 11.66 -13.16 -7.91
CA ILE A 124 12.01 -13.91 -9.14
C ILE A 124 11.73 -13.04 -10.37
N ILE A 125 10.59 -12.35 -10.39
CA ILE A 125 10.21 -11.44 -11.48
C ILE A 125 11.22 -10.29 -11.60
N SER A 126 11.53 -9.62 -10.48
CA SER A 126 12.43 -8.47 -10.45
C SER A 126 13.84 -8.84 -10.92
N HIS A 127 14.38 -9.96 -10.46
CA HIS A 127 15.71 -10.42 -10.87
C HIS A 127 15.76 -10.83 -12.35
N THR A 128 14.70 -11.38 -12.88
CA THR A 128 14.63 -11.76 -14.31
C THR A 128 14.56 -10.53 -15.21
N ARG A 129 14.04 -9.40 -14.73
CA ARG A 129 13.94 -8.15 -15.50
C ARG A 129 15.24 -7.36 -15.55
N MET A 130 16.14 -7.55 -14.56
CA MET A 130 17.39 -6.81 -14.46
C MET A 130 18.56 -7.47 -15.21
N ASN A 131 18.40 -8.71 -15.66
CA ASN A 131 19.38 -9.48 -16.45
C ASN A 131 18.90 -9.61 -17.89
#